data_c626fec721df0c0a9b1f974375c59a79
#
_entry.id   c626fec721df0c0a9b1f974375c59a79
#
_cell.length_a   1.000
_cell.length_b   1.000
_cell.length_c   1.000
_cell.angle_alpha   90.00
_cell.angle_beta   90.00
_cell.angle_gamma   90.00
#
_symmetry.space_group_name_H-M   'P 1'
#
loop_
_entity.id
_entity.type
_entity.pdbx_description
1 polymer ?
#
loop_
_entity_poly.entity_id
_entity_poly.type
_entity_poly.pdbx_seq_one_letter_code
_entity_poly.pdbx_strand_id
1 'polypeptide(L)'
;RQRQMCIRDSLRGLKDRYEVFHGVKITDGALVSAATLSDRYISDRFLPDKAIDLVDEACAMIKTELDSMPAELDEKRRKIMQLEIEEAALKKETDNLSKERLDALQKELSELRSDFNIQKAKWDSEKSSVDQVSKLKEEIDQINTQIAQAKREYDLNKAAELQYGKLPQAQKALEEAEKKSSNRDMSLVHESVTEEEIAKIISRWTGIPVSKLSESERQKTLNLDEQLHKRVIGQDEGVTKVTEAIIRSKAGIKDPTKPIGSFLFLGPTGVGKTELAKALAESLFDDESNIVRLDMSEYMEKYSVSRLIGAPPGYVGYDEGGQLTEAVRRKPYSVVLFDEVEKAHPDVFNVLLQVLDDGRITDSQGRTVDFKNTIIIMTSNIGSSYLLEGINPDGSIKPEAEEAVMGDLKNHFRPEFLNRLDEIIMFKPLTKDNISNIINLLVADVNKRLADKELEIVLTDAAKDFIVENGFDPMYGARPLKRYVQKTVETLAAKLILAGNINTGDDIVIDLVDGKLTARAAARAVEG
;
A
#
# COMPACT_ATOMS: atom_id res chain seq x y z
N ARG A 1 6.81 12.96 17.60
CA ARG A 1 7.46 14.11 16.91
C ARG A 1 8.91 14.35 17.40
N GLN A 2 9.17 14.50 18.71
CA GLN A 2 10.52 14.73 19.25
C GLN A 2 11.49 13.57 18.93
N ARG A 3 11.06 12.32 19.06
CA ARG A 3 11.84 11.12 18.72
C ARG A 3 12.18 11.05 17.23
N GLN A 4 11.25 11.40 16.34
CA GLN A 4 11.50 11.45 14.89
C GLN A 4 12.50 12.57 14.50
N MET A 5 12.48 13.72 15.21
CA MET A 5 13.48 14.78 15.01
C MET A 5 14.89 14.28 15.35
N CYS A 6 15.08 13.63 16.51
CA CYS A 6 16.38 13.06 16.88
C CYS A 6 16.89 12.02 15.89
N ILE A 7 15.99 11.21 15.30
CA ILE A 7 16.35 10.21 14.29
C ILE A 7 16.81 10.88 13.00
N ARG A 8 16.09 11.91 12.52
CA ARG A 8 16.49 12.69 11.34
C ARG A 8 17.87 13.33 11.51
N ASP A 9 18.14 13.89 12.68
CA ASP A 9 19.45 14.49 12.97
C ASP A 9 20.56 13.44 13.04
N SER A 10 20.26 12.24 13.56
CA SER A 10 21.19 11.10 13.53
C SER A 10 21.48 10.63 12.09
N LEU A 11 20.45 10.53 11.25
CA LEU A 11 20.62 10.19 9.84
C LEU A 11 21.41 11.24 9.06
N ARG A 12 21.17 12.54 9.34
CA ARG A 12 21.98 13.64 8.79
C ARG A 12 23.43 13.55 9.19
N GLY A 13 23.72 13.14 10.44
CA GLY A 13 25.08 12.92 10.90
C GLY A 13 25.80 11.74 10.24
N LEU A 14 25.04 10.77 9.69
CA LEU A 14 25.58 9.62 8.96
C LEU A 14 25.67 9.86 7.45
N LYS A 15 24.93 10.85 6.93
CA LYS A 15 24.80 11.15 5.50
C LYS A 15 26.15 11.18 4.77
N ASP A 16 27.07 12.01 5.23
CA ASP A 16 28.37 12.20 4.54
C ASP A 16 29.17 10.91 4.45
N ARG A 17 29.09 10.02 5.44
CA ARG A 17 29.76 8.73 5.43
C ARG A 17 29.17 7.78 4.42
N TYR A 18 27.83 7.73 4.30
CA TYR A 18 27.15 6.91 3.31
C TYR A 18 27.37 7.44 1.89
N GLU A 19 27.36 8.77 1.71
CA GLU A 19 27.68 9.39 0.42
C GLU A 19 29.08 9.04 -0.06
N VAL A 20 30.08 9.06 0.85
CA VAL A 20 31.46 8.68 0.52
C VAL A 20 31.58 7.18 0.24
N PHE A 21 30.98 6.34 1.08
CA PHE A 21 31.08 4.88 0.96
C PHE A 21 30.43 4.34 -0.32
N HIS A 22 29.26 4.85 -0.68
CA HIS A 22 28.53 4.40 -1.87
C HIS A 22 28.85 5.23 -3.13
N GLY A 23 29.43 6.43 -2.98
CA GLY A 23 29.71 7.32 -4.11
C GLY A 23 28.46 7.96 -4.71
N VAL A 24 27.39 8.11 -3.91
CA VAL A 24 26.09 8.67 -4.34
C VAL A 24 25.72 9.87 -3.47
N LYS A 25 24.84 10.74 -3.96
CA LYS A 25 24.29 11.84 -3.16
C LYS A 25 23.01 11.43 -2.47
N ILE A 26 22.76 11.91 -1.25
CA ILE A 26 21.53 11.66 -0.50
C ILE A 26 20.81 12.97 -0.27
N THR A 27 19.56 13.09 -0.71
CA THR A 27 18.76 14.28 -0.46
C THR A 27 18.22 14.30 0.99
N ASP A 28 17.98 15.49 1.55
CA ASP A 28 17.37 15.60 2.88
C ASP A 28 15.96 15.01 2.89
N GLY A 29 15.22 15.13 1.79
CA GLY A 29 13.92 14.49 1.57
C GLY A 29 13.98 12.97 1.72
N ALA A 30 15.01 12.32 1.16
CA ALA A 30 15.20 10.87 1.31
C ALA A 30 15.38 10.46 2.78
N LEU A 31 16.15 11.21 3.57
CA LEU A 31 16.35 10.93 5.00
C LEU A 31 15.05 11.11 5.80
N VAL A 32 14.28 12.15 5.48
CA VAL A 32 12.96 12.38 6.09
C VAL A 32 11.98 11.27 5.73
N SER A 33 11.94 10.86 4.47
CA SER A 33 11.11 9.76 3.99
C SER A 33 11.53 8.42 4.58
N ALA A 34 12.83 8.13 4.67
CA ALA A 34 13.34 6.92 5.31
C ALA A 34 12.88 6.82 6.77
N ALA A 35 12.96 7.91 7.54
CA ALA A 35 12.52 7.93 8.93
C ALA A 35 11.00 7.80 9.09
N THR A 36 10.21 8.49 8.24
CA THR A 36 8.75 8.51 8.34
C THR A 36 8.10 7.26 7.80
N LEU A 37 8.50 6.83 6.60
CA LEU A 37 7.90 5.68 5.94
C LEU A 37 8.32 4.37 6.63
N SER A 38 9.59 4.27 7.12
CA SER A 38 9.98 3.09 7.89
C SER A 38 9.22 2.96 9.20
N ASP A 39 8.96 4.07 9.90
CA ASP A 39 8.18 4.06 11.14
C ASP A 39 6.76 3.55 10.89
N ARG A 40 6.19 3.92 9.75
CA ARG A 40 4.82 3.60 9.37
C ARG A 40 4.64 2.19 8.81
N TYR A 41 5.52 1.75 7.92
CA TYR A 41 5.30 0.55 7.10
C TYR A 41 6.16 -0.65 7.49
N ILE A 42 7.22 -0.44 8.28
CA ILE A 42 8.11 -1.52 8.73
C ILE A 42 7.94 -1.69 10.24
N SER A 43 7.24 -2.73 10.66
CA SER A 43 6.88 -2.96 12.06
C SER A 43 7.78 -3.98 12.78
N ASP A 44 8.52 -4.81 12.05
CA ASP A 44 9.35 -5.89 12.57
C ASP A 44 10.74 -5.42 13.07
N ARG A 45 11.11 -4.16 12.81
CA ARG A 45 12.38 -3.56 13.20
C ARG A 45 12.19 -2.22 13.92
N PHE A 46 13.19 -1.82 14.69
CA PHE A 46 13.14 -0.57 15.46
C PHE A 46 13.86 0.58 14.76
N LEU A 47 13.44 1.81 15.06
CA LEU A 47 14.18 3.00 14.71
C LEU A 47 15.35 3.21 15.71
N PRO A 48 16.52 3.65 15.27
CA PRO A 48 16.86 4.18 13.92
C PRO A 48 17.24 3.13 12.87
N ASP A 49 17.50 1.88 13.26
CA ASP A 49 18.13 0.85 12.41
C ASP A 49 17.39 0.64 11.10
N LYS A 50 16.06 0.48 11.12
CA LYS A 50 15.26 0.30 9.90
C LYS A 50 15.33 1.47 8.91
N ALA A 51 15.51 2.70 9.39
CA ALA A 51 15.70 3.86 8.53
C ALA A 51 17.11 3.93 7.94
N ILE A 52 18.11 3.48 8.71
CA ILE A 52 19.51 3.36 8.26
C ILE A 52 19.59 2.30 7.16
N ASP A 53 19.00 1.12 7.37
CA ASP A 53 18.96 0.03 6.39
C ASP A 53 18.32 0.48 5.06
N LEU A 54 17.24 1.26 5.11
CA LEU A 54 16.60 1.81 3.91
C LEU A 54 17.52 2.77 3.14
N VAL A 55 18.22 3.64 3.84
CA VAL A 55 19.18 4.57 3.21
C VAL A 55 20.34 3.80 2.61
N ASP A 56 20.88 2.80 3.30
CA ASP A 56 21.96 1.95 2.83
C ASP A 56 21.57 1.18 1.57
N GLU A 57 20.41 0.52 1.57
CA GLU A 57 19.92 -0.22 0.40
C GLU A 57 19.60 0.71 -0.77
N ALA A 58 19.07 1.94 -0.52
CA ALA A 58 18.83 2.93 -1.56
C ALA A 58 20.15 3.39 -2.20
N CYS A 59 21.17 3.64 -1.40
CA CYS A 59 22.50 3.99 -1.88
C CYS A 59 23.12 2.84 -2.71
N ALA A 60 22.99 1.60 -2.23
CA ALA A 60 23.48 0.42 -2.94
C ALA A 60 22.74 0.18 -4.26
N MET A 61 21.42 0.44 -4.30
CA MET A 61 20.61 0.34 -5.51
C MET A 61 21.08 1.36 -6.55
N ILE A 62 21.20 2.63 -6.19
CA ILE A 62 21.67 3.69 -7.09
C ILE A 62 23.11 3.41 -7.55
N LYS A 63 24.00 2.97 -6.66
CA LYS A 63 25.35 2.56 -7.06
C LYS A 63 25.33 1.45 -8.10
N THR A 64 24.49 0.44 -7.91
CA THR A 64 24.33 -0.66 -8.88
C THR A 64 23.80 -0.15 -10.22
N GLU A 65 22.84 0.80 -10.21
CA GLU A 65 22.33 1.45 -11.41
C GLU A 65 23.41 2.27 -12.12
N LEU A 66 24.23 3.02 -11.37
CA LEU A 66 25.39 3.77 -11.91
C LEU A 66 26.44 2.85 -12.56
N ASP A 67 26.67 1.68 -11.96
CA ASP A 67 27.64 0.71 -12.47
C ASP A 67 27.11 -0.12 -13.63
N SER A 68 25.80 -0.26 -13.75
CA SER A 68 25.14 -1.00 -14.82
C SER A 68 24.79 -0.09 -16.01
N MET A 69 24.69 -0.68 -17.18
CA MET A 69 24.18 0.02 -18.37
C MET A 69 22.68 0.30 -18.20
N PRO A 70 22.21 1.53 -18.50
CA PRO A 70 20.79 1.86 -18.47
C PRO A 70 19.95 0.87 -19.27
N ALA A 71 18.72 0.57 -18.78
CA ALA A 71 17.85 -0.45 -19.37
C ALA A 71 17.58 -0.20 -20.87
N GLU A 72 17.36 1.06 -21.26
CA GLU A 72 17.15 1.44 -22.66
C GLU A 72 18.36 1.14 -23.56
N LEU A 73 19.57 1.35 -23.04
CA LEU A 73 20.80 1.03 -23.78
C LEU A 73 21.04 -0.49 -23.86
N ASP A 74 20.75 -1.23 -22.79
CA ASP A 74 20.86 -2.69 -22.79
C ASP A 74 19.86 -3.33 -23.74
N GLU A 75 18.63 -2.81 -23.83
CA GLU A 75 17.62 -3.24 -24.79
C GLU A 75 18.06 -3.03 -26.23
N LYS A 76 18.61 -1.82 -26.55
CA LYS A 76 19.18 -1.53 -27.87
C LYS A 76 20.35 -2.47 -28.18
N ARG A 77 21.23 -2.74 -27.22
CA ARG A 77 22.34 -3.69 -27.38
C ARG A 77 21.84 -5.10 -27.70
N ARG A 78 20.80 -5.57 -26.99
CA ARG A 78 20.19 -6.88 -27.26
C ARG A 78 19.55 -6.94 -28.64
N LYS A 79 18.85 -5.87 -29.04
CA LYS A 79 18.25 -5.78 -30.38
C LYS A 79 19.32 -5.81 -31.48
N ILE A 80 20.42 -5.06 -31.32
CA ILE A 80 21.57 -5.09 -32.22
C ILE A 80 22.10 -6.52 -32.33
N MET A 81 22.33 -7.20 -31.22
CA MET A 81 22.84 -8.58 -31.22
C MET A 81 21.88 -9.55 -31.92
N GLN A 82 20.56 -9.39 -31.72
CA GLN A 82 19.56 -10.20 -32.42
C GLN A 82 19.60 -9.98 -33.92
N LEU A 83 19.66 -8.74 -34.38
CA LEU A 83 19.76 -8.38 -35.79
C LEU A 83 21.08 -8.85 -36.41
N GLU A 84 22.19 -8.84 -35.67
CA GLU A 84 23.49 -9.39 -36.11
C GLU A 84 23.43 -10.91 -36.35
N ILE A 85 22.70 -11.62 -35.49
CA ILE A 85 22.47 -13.07 -35.66
C ILE A 85 21.62 -13.32 -36.92
N GLU A 86 20.55 -12.52 -37.13
CA GLU A 86 19.72 -12.59 -38.33
C GLU A 86 20.53 -12.26 -39.61
N GLU A 87 21.36 -11.22 -39.58
CA GLU A 87 22.28 -10.85 -40.65
C GLU A 87 23.23 -12.02 -41.03
N ALA A 88 23.82 -12.66 -40.01
CA ALA A 88 24.71 -13.77 -40.23
C ALA A 88 24.01 -15.00 -40.81
N ALA A 89 22.72 -15.21 -40.53
CA ALA A 89 21.92 -16.27 -41.12
C ALA A 89 21.57 -15.93 -42.58
N LEU A 90 21.06 -14.73 -42.88
CA LEU A 90 20.65 -14.29 -44.21
C LEU A 90 21.83 -14.21 -45.20
N LYS A 91 23.04 -13.90 -44.72
CA LYS A 91 24.28 -13.96 -45.56
C LYS A 91 24.59 -15.32 -46.14
N LYS A 92 24.04 -16.42 -45.58
CA LYS A 92 24.23 -17.78 -46.07
C LYS A 92 23.21 -18.19 -47.10
N GLU A 93 22.13 -17.43 -47.25
CA GLU A 93 21.06 -17.69 -48.21
C GLU A 93 21.33 -16.95 -49.51
N THR A 94 20.85 -17.52 -50.64
CA THR A 94 21.17 -17.03 -51.98
C THR A 94 19.94 -16.52 -52.76
N ASP A 95 18.75 -16.66 -52.21
CA ASP A 95 17.50 -16.23 -52.83
C ASP A 95 17.30 -14.70 -52.83
N ASN A 96 16.49 -14.18 -53.73
CA ASN A 96 16.30 -12.75 -53.92
C ASN A 96 15.55 -12.08 -52.73
N LEU A 97 14.61 -12.80 -52.10
CA LEU A 97 13.87 -12.30 -50.94
C LEU A 97 14.80 -12.11 -49.73
N SER A 98 15.72 -13.07 -49.49
CA SER A 98 16.71 -12.97 -48.42
C SER A 98 17.70 -11.81 -48.65
N LYS A 99 18.02 -11.48 -49.92
CA LYS A 99 18.87 -10.31 -50.26
C LYS A 99 18.18 -8.98 -49.96
N GLU A 100 16.91 -8.82 -50.35
CA GLU A 100 16.15 -7.61 -50.04
C GLU A 100 15.97 -7.42 -48.54
N ARG A 101 15.72 -8.51 -47.81
CA ARG A 101 15.64 -8.47 -46.35
C ARG A 101 16.99 -8.12 -45.72
N LEU A 102 18.11 -8.63 -46.27
CA LEU A 102 19.47 -8.34 -45.81
C LEU A 102 19.80 -6.85 -45.96
N ASP A 103 19.46 -6.25 -47.10
CA ASP A 103 19.71 -4.80 -47.34
C ASP A 103 18.89 -3.91 -46.40
N ALA A 104 17.62 -4.27 -46.15
CA ALA A 104 16.77 -3.57 -45.17
C ALA A 104 17.30 -3.69 -43.76
N LEU A 105 17.71 -4.90 -43.37
CA LEU A 105 18.27 -5.19 -42.03
C LEU A 105 19.60 -4.48 -41.80
N GLN A 106 20.47 -4.40 -42.82
CA GLN A 106 21.75 -3.67 -42.70
C GLN A 106 21.54 -2.16 -42.50
N LYS A 107 20.51 -1.56 -43.10
CA LYS A 107 20.13 -0.18 -42.84
C LYS A 107 19.68 0.01 -41.40
N GLU A 108 18.73 -0.83 -40.93
CA GLU A 108 18.21 -0.76 -39.56
C GLU A 108 19.36 -0.96 -38.54
N LEU A 109 20.26 -1.90 -38.81
CA LEU A 109 21.40 -2.18 -37.96
C LEU A 109 22.40 -1.02 -37.92
N SER A 110 22.64 -0.35 -39.06
CA SER A 110 23.50 0.84 -39.15
C SER A 110 22.94 2.02 -38.34
N GLU A 111 21.63 2.28 -38.44
CA GLU A 111 20.96 3.35 -37.70
C GLU A 111 20.97 3.06 -36.19
N LEU A 112 20.59 1.85 -35.79
CA LEU A 112 20.60 1.41 -34.38
C LEU A 112 21.99 1.46 -33.77
N ARG A 113 23.03 1.02 -34.48
CA ARG A 113 24.43 1.10 -34.02
C ARG A 113 24.90 2.55 -33.86
N SER A 114 24.54 3.44 -34.79
CA SER A 114 24.88 4.88 -34.69
C SER A 114 24.24 5.51 -33.46
N ASP A 115 22.95 5.29 -33.24
CA ASP A 115 22.21 5.82 -32.08
C ASP A 115 22.75 5.22 -30.76
N PHE A 116 22.98 3.90 -30.71
CA PHE A 116 23.59 3.25 -29.57
C PHE A 116 24.95 3.83 -29.21
N ASN A 117 25.82 4.04 -30.20
CA ASN A 117 27.17 4.57 -29.95
C ASN A 117 27.12 6.01 -29.44
N ILE A 118 26.21 6.86 -29.95
CA ILE A 118 26.01 8.24 -29.47
C ILE A 118 25.55 8.23 -28.01
N GLN A 119 24.55 7.43 -27.69
CA GLN A 119 24.02 7.34 -26.32
C GLN A 119 25.01 6.69 -25.36
N LYS A 120 25.73 5.67 -25.80
CA LYS A 120 26.80 5.05 -25.01
C LYS A 120 27.93 6.03 -24.69
N ALA A 121 28.39 6.81 -25.67
CA ALA A 121 29.41 7.82 -25.44
C ALA A 121 28.93 8.92 -24.45
N LYS A 122 27.65 9.29 -24.51
CA LYS A 122 27.04 10.20 -23.54
C LYS A 122 27.04 9.60 -22.15
N TRP A 123 26.56 8.37 -22.00
CA TRP A 123 26.54 7.65 -20.74
C TRP A 123 27.94 7.45 -20.14
N ASP A 124 28.93 7.03 -20.94
CA ASP A 124 30.34 6.87 -20.52
C ASP A 124 30.93 8.21 -20.01
N SER A 125 30.57 9.34 -20.66
CA SER A 125 30.98 10.69 -20.23
C SER A 125 30.30 11.11 -18.91
N GLU A 126 29.01 10.84 -18.74
CA GLU A 126 28.25 11.12 -17.50
C GLU A 126 28.82 10.28 -16.34
N LYS A 127 28.99 8.98 -16.54
CA LYS A 127 29.58 8.05 -15.56
C LYS A 127 30.98 8.49 -15.13
N SER A 128 31.86 8.83 -16.08
CA SER A 128 33.22 9.32 -15.79
C SER A 128 33.22 10.57 -14.90
N SER A 129 32.23 11.46 -15.08
CA SER A 129 32.10 12.67 -14.27
C SER A 129 31.70 12.33 -12.82
N VAL A 130 30.77 11.39 -12.62
CA VAL A 130 30.35 10.92 -11.30
C VAL A 130 31.51 10.21 -10.59
N ASP A 131 32.23 9.33 -11.29
CA ASP A 131 33.40 8.62 -10.75
C ASP A 131 34.51 9.57 -10.28
N GLN A 132 34.72 10.70 -11.00
CA GLN A 132 35.69 11.71 -10.59
C GLN A 132 35.30 12.40 -9.29
N VAL A 133 34.02 12.77 -9.14
CA VAL A 133 33.49 13.38 -7.91
C VAL A 133 33.61 12.41 -6.73
N SER A 134 33.27 11.13 -6.94
CA SER A 134 33.38 10.08 -5.91
C SER A 134 34.81 9.90 -5.43
N LYS A 135 35.78 9.79 -6.36
CA LYS A 135 37.20 9.65 -6.02
C LYS A 135 37.76 10.83 -5.23
N LEU A 136 37.35 12.07 -5.58
CA LEU A 136 37.76 13.27 -4.86
C LEU A 136 37.17 13.33 -3.44
N LYS A 137 35.94 12.85 -3.24
CA LYS A 137 35.34 12.70 -1.91
C LYS A 137 36.06 11.67 -1.07
N GLU A 138 36.40 10.52 -1.64
CA GLU A 138 37.22 9.49 -0.96
C GLU A 138 38.60 10.02 -0.56
N GLU A 139 39.26 10.78 -1.43
CA GLU A 139 40.56 11.40 -1.15
C GLU A 139 40.46 12.39 0.01
N ILE A 140 39.42 13.22 0.05
CA ILE A 140 39.16 14.15 1.15
C ILE A 140 38.94 13.40 2.48
N ASP A 141 38.19 12.30 2.48
CA ASP A 141 37.95 11.50 3.68
C ASP A 141 39.23 10.83 4.18
N GLN A 142 40.06 10.31 3.27
CA GLN A 142 41.38 9.77 3.60
C GLN A 142 42.30 10.84 4.20
N ILE A 143 42.31 12.05 3.64
CA ILE A 143 43.07 13.19 4.18
C ILE A 143 42.58 13.54 5.60
N ASN A 144 41.26 13.61 5.81
CA ASN A 144 40.69 13.88 7.13
C ASN A 144 41.05 12.80 8.15
N THR A 145 41.02 11.55 7.75
CA THR A 145 41.43 10.41 8.59
C THR A 145 42.92 10.51 8.95
N GLN A 146 43.79 10.84 7.99
CA GLN A 146 45.21 11.06 8.24
C GLN A 146 45.47 12.25 9.17
N ILE A 147 44.72 13.35 9.01
CA ILE A 147 44.79 14.50 9.93
C ILE A 147 44.41 14.08 11.36
N ALA A 148 43.31 13.32 11.51
CA ALA A 148 42.86 12.84 12.81
C ALA A 148 43.89 11.90 13.46
N GLN A 149 44.52 11.05 12.68
CA GLN A 149 45.60 10.16 13.13
C GLN A 149 46.84 10.96 13.53
N ALA A 150 47.33 11.86 12.69
CA ALA A 150 48.48 12.71 13.00
C ALA A 150 48.28 13.55 14.27
N LYS A 151 47.06 14.06 14.50
CA LYS A 151 46.67 14.76 15.75
C LYS A 151 46.73 13.84 16.98
N ARG A 152 46.34 12.57 16.86
CA ARG A 152 46.40 11.57 17.94
C ARG A 152 47.88 11.17 18.26
N GLU A 153 48.71 11.14 17.25
CA GLU A 153 50.15 10.82 17.35
C GLU A 153 50.99 12.04 17.74
N TYR A 154 50.35 13.24 17.97
CA TYR A 154 50.99 14.53 18.25
C TYR A 154 51.97 15.01 17.16
N ASP A 155 51.87 14.48 15.91
CA ASP A 155 52.58 15.01 14.76
C ASP A 155 51.87 16.22 14.16
N LEU A 156 52.07 17.38 14.84
CA LEU A 156 51.42 18.65 14.48
C LEU A 156 51.90 19.18 13.12
N ASN A 157 53.14 18.88 12.71
CA ASN A 157 53.70 19.33 11.44
C ASN A 157 52.98 18.61 10.27
N LYS A 158 52.84 17.30 10.34
CA LYS A 158 52.11 16.52 9.35
C LYS A 158 50.64 16.86 9.31
N ALA A 159 50.01 17.08 10.50
CA ALA A 159 48.62 17.52 10.58
C ALA A 159 48.42 18.89 9.92
N ALA A 160 49.35 19.84 10.11
CA ALA A 160 49.30 21.16 9.50
C ALA A 160 49.49 21.12 7.96
N GLU A 161 50.44 20.34 7.47
CA GLU A 161 50.65 20.13 6.03
C GLU A 161 49.43 19.59 5.33
N LEU A 162 48.78 18.57 5.92
CA LEU A 162 47.57 17.97 5.38
C LEU A 162 46.38 18.95 5.45
N GLN A 163 46.22 19.63 6.58
CA GLN A 163 45.05 20.50 6.84
C GLN A 163 45.11 21.81 6.04
N TYR A 164 46.28 22.43 5.88
CA TYR A 164 46.44 23.71 5.19
C TYR A 164 47.00 23.60 3.78
N GLY A 165 47.58 22.47 3.40
CA GLY A 165 48.14 22.21 2.08
C GLY A 165 47.20 21.34 1.22
N LYS A 166 47.10 20.04 1.53
CA LYS A 166 46.39 19.07 0.69
C LYS A 166 44.86 19.18 0.74
N LEU A 167 44.27 19.35 1.91
CA LEU A 167 42.83 19.41 2.07
C LEU A 167 42.19 20.55 1.26
N PRO A 168 42.68 21.81 1.27
CA PRO A 168 42.11 22.88 0.46
C PRO A 168 42.25 22.66 -1.04
N GLN A 169 43.31 21.97 -1.47
CA GLN A 169 43.50 21.64 -2.89
C GLN A 169 42.47 20.58 -3.37
N ALA A 170 42.25 19.53 -2.57
CA ALA A 170 41.26 18.51 -2.86
C ALA A 170 39.83 19.08 -2.83
N GLN A 171 39.55 19.97 -1.87
CA GLN A 171 38.24 20.66 -1.80
C GLN A 171 37.98 21.57 -3.01
N LYS A 172 38.99 22.31 -3.50
CA LYS A 172 38.88 23.09 -4.71
C LYS A 172 38.63 22.25 -5.96
N ALA A 173 39.37 21.12 -6.07
CA ALA A 173 39.18 20.19 -7.17
C ALA A 173 37.77 19.57 -7.16
N LEU A 174 37.23 19.25 -5.99
CA LEU A 174 35.85 18.76 -5.81
C LEU A 174 34.84 19.82 -6.26
N GLU A 175 34.99 21.08 -5.82
CA GLU A 175 34.10 22.16 -6.17
C GLU A 175 34.07 22.43 -7.68
N GLU A 176 35.22 22.36 -8.35
CA GLU A 176 35.32 22.48 -9.80
C GLU A 176 34.68 21.29 -10.54
N ALA A 177 34.84 20.07 -10.02
CA ALA A 177 34.21 18.88 -10.57
C ALA A 177 32.68 18.92 -10.42
N GLU A 178 32.19 19.34 -9.26
CA GLU A 178 30.74 19.49 -8.99
C GLU A 178 30.10 20.58 -9.86
N LYS A 179 30.78 21.73 -10.08
CA LYS A 179 30.32 22.75 -10.99
C LYS A 179 30.24 22.27 -12.44
N LYS A 180 31.21 21.45 -12.87
CA LYS A 180 31.19 20.83 -14.21
C LYS A 180 30.06 19.80 -14.35
N SER A 181 29.78 19.03 -13.33
CA SER A 181 28.69 18.06 -13.28
C SER A 181 27.31 18.77 -13.29
N SER A 182 27.13 19.81 -12.45
CA SER A 182 25.85 20.55 -12.36
C SER A 182 25.46 21.32 -13.64
N ASN A 183 26.44 21.70 -14.47
CA ASN A 183 26.18 22.39 -15.73
C ASN A 183 25.91 21.45 -16.91
N ARG A 184 25.96 20.13 -16.74
CA ARG A 184 25.64 19.15 -17.76
C ARG A 184 24.25 18.60 -17.55
N ASP A 185 23.51 18.45 -18.63
CA ASP A 185 22.20 17.81 -18.64
C ASP A 185 22.40 16.29 -18.46
N MET A 186 22.42 15.83 -17.20
CA MET A 186 22.56 14.41 -16.84
C MET A 186 21.20 13.74 -16.99
N SER A 187 20.93 13.20 -18.17
CA SER A 187 19.63 12.59 -18.49
C SER A 187 19.62 11.06 -18.40
N LEU A 188 20.80 10.43 -18.38
CA LEU A 188 20.94 8.98 -18.40
C LEU A 188 21.40 8.38 -17.07
N VAL A 189 21.94 9.21 -16.15
CA VAL A 189 22.53 8.76 -14.90
C VAL A 189 21.88 9.48 -13.72
N HIS A 190 21.22 8.74 -12.85
CA HIS A 190 20.70 9.24 -11.58
C HIS A 190 21.74 9.04 -10.47
N GLU A 191 22.32 10.14 -9.97
CA GLU A 191 23.38 10.11 -8.94
C GLU A 191 22.87 10.33 -7.52
N SER A 192 21.58 10.61 -7.34
CA SER A 192 21.02 11.00 -6.04
C SER A 192 19.92 10.07 -5.57
N VAL A 193 19.99 9.69 -4.28
CA VAL A 193 18.90 9.03 -3.57
C VAL A 193 17.87 10.08 -3.19
N THR A 194 16.64 9.92 -3.69
CA THR A 194 15.50 10.79 -3.41
C THR A 194 14.43 10.04 -2.62
N GLU A 195 13.31 10.71 -2.34
CA GLU A 195 12.14 10.09 -1.68
C GLU A 195 11.57 8.92 -2.51
N GLU A 196 11.72 8.99 -3.82
CA GLU A 196 11.20 7.96 -4.74
C GLU A 196 11.96 6.63 -4.60
N GLU A 197 13.30 6.67 -4.48
CA GLU A 197 14.11 5.47 -4.29
C GLU A 197 13.80 4.81 -2.93
N ILE A 198 13.62 5.59 -1.88
CA ILE A 198 13.18 5.08 -0.58
C ILE A 198 11.81 4.42 -0.69
N ALA A 199 10.86 5.05 -1.40
CA ALA A 199 9.54 4.48 -1.62
C ALA A 199 9.59 3.18 -2.44
N LYS A 200 10.45 3.09 -3.46
CA LYS A 200 10.66 1.86 -4.25
C LYS A 200 11.13 0.68 -3.38
N ILE A 201 12.05 0.93 -2.44
CA ILE A 201 12.54 -0.13 -1.54
C ILE A 201 11.45 -0.57 -0.57
N ILE A 202 10.75 0.38 0.06
CA ILE A 202 9.64 0.05 0.95
C ILE A 202 8.55 -0.71 0.21
N SER A 203 8.23 -0.32 -1.03
CA SER A 203 7.31 -1.05 -1.89
C SER A 203 7.75 -2.50 -2.11
N ARG A 204 9.05 -2.73 -2.35
CA ARG A 204 9.62 -4.07 -2.50
C ARG A 204 9.54 -4.90 -1.20
N TRP A 205 9.77 -4.28 -0.05
CA TRP A 205 9.74 -4.97 1.24
C TRP A 205 8.33 -5.26 1.74
N THR A 206 7.39 -4.32 1.49
CA THR A 206 6.02 -4.38 2.04
C THR A 206 4.98 -4.86 1.04
N GLY A 207 5.26 -4.79 -0.26
CA GLY A 207 4.30 -5.05 -1.34
C GLY A 207 3.34 -3.89 -1.63
N ILE A 208 3.46 -2.76 -0.92
CA ILE A 208 2.59 -1.59 -1.11
C ILE A 208 3.05 -0.79 -2.34
N PRO A 209 2.16 -0.42 -3.29
CA PRO A 209 2.53 0.33 -4.49
C PRO A 209 3.20 1.68 -4.19
N VAL A 210 4.24 2.04 -4.96
CA VAL A 210 4.99 3.30 -4.79
C VAL A 210 4.09 4.53 -4.84
N SER A 211 3.09 4.54 -5.73
CA SER A 211 2.12 5.63 -5.84
C SER A 211 1.36 5.89 -4.53
N LYS A 212 1.01 4.84 -3.80
CA LYS A 212 0.36 4.95 -2.49
C LYS A 212 1.32 5.45 -1.40
N LEU A 213 2.60 5.10 -1.47
CA LEU A 213 3.63 5.55 -0.52
C LEU A 213 4.01 7.03 -0.69
N SER A 214 3.97 7.53 -1.92
CA SER A 214 4.30 8.93 -2.24
C SER A 214 3.15 9.91 -1.98
N GLU A 215 1.90 9.43 -1.86
CA GLU A 215 0.76 10.26 -1.54
C GLU A 215 0.82 10.76 -0.09
N SER A 216 0.65 12.06 0.12
CA SER A 216 0.66 12.63 1.47
C SER A 216 -0.51 12.14 2.32
N GLU A 217 -0.30 11.88 3.62
CA GLU A 217 -1.39 11.53 4.55
C GLU A 217 -2.53 12.54 4.56
N ARG A 218 -2.20 13.82 4.36
CA ARG A 218 -3.19 14.89 4.28
C ARG A 218 -4.10 14.71 3.08
N GLN A 219 -3.52 14.38 1.90
CA GLN A 219 -4.29 14.19 0.67
C GLN A 219 -5.20 12.96 0.80
N LYS A 220 -4.68 11.84 1.31
CA LYS A 220 -5.47 10.63 1.57
C LYS A 220 -6.65 10.90 2.50
N THR A 221 -6.43 11.68 3.56
CA THR A 221 -7.48 12.02 4.52
C THR A 221 -8.55 12.94 3.91
N LEU A 222 -8.15 13.88 3.05
CA LEU A 222 -9.10 14.78 2.38
C LEU A 222 -9.95 14.06 1.33
N ASN A 223 -9.39 13.08 0.64
CA ASN A 223 -10.09 12.30 -0.41
C ASN A 223 -10.78 11.05 0.15
N LEU A 224 -10.75 10.85 1.48
CA LEU A 224 -11.23 9.61 2.11
C LEU A 224 -12.71 9.35 1.82
N ASP A 225 -13.56 10.37 1.90
CA ASP A 225 -14.99 10.26 1.66
C ASP A 225 -15.30 9.71 0.27
N GLU A 226 -14.70 10.29 -0.76
CA GLU A 226 -14.88 9.86 -2.14
C GLU A 226 -14.37 8.42 -2.37
N GLN A 227 -13.26 8.05 -1.75
CA GLN A 227 -12.70 6.71 -1.89
C GLN A 227 -13.58 5.65 -1.22
N LEU A 228 -14.14 5.95 -0.05
CA LEU A 228 -15.03 5.04 0.65
C LEU A 228 -16.35 4.84 -0.13
N HIS A 229 -16.93 5.90 -0.69
CA HIS A 229 -18.17 5.82 -1.48
C HIS A 229 -17.99 4.99 -2.76
N LYS A 230 -16.80 4.87 -3.32
CA LYS A 230 -16.53 3.99 -4.48
C LYS A 230 -16.68 2.50 -4.15
N ARG A 231 -16.47 2.11 -2.89
CA ARG A 231 -16.55 0.70 -2.45
C ARG A 231 -17.79 0.39 -1.62
N VAL A 232 -18.27 1.34 -0.86
CA VAL A 232 -19.38 1.15 0.10
C VAL A 232 -20.61 1.86 -0.43
N ILE A 233 -21.57 1.08 -0.90
CA ILE A 233 -22.80 1.57 -1.55
C ILE A 233 -23.93 1.66 -0.53
N GLY A 234 -24.68 2.77 -0.56
CA GLY A 234 -25.94 2.95 0.18
C GLY A 234 -25.77 3.19 1.68
N GLN A 235 -24.58 3.57 2.14
CA GLN A 235 -24.28 3.84 3.57
C GLN A 235 -23.70 5.26 3.76
N ASP A 236 -24.20 6.24 3.03
CA ASP A 236 -23.61 7.59 2.93
C ASP A 236 -23.44 8.26 4.31
N GLU A 237 -24.48 8.19 5.17
CA GLU A 237 -24.41 8.73 6.52
C GLU A 237 -23.32 8.07 7.37
N GLY A 238 -23.18 6.74 7.26
CA GLY A 238 -22.16 5.98 7.97
C GLY A 238 -20.75 6.32 7.51
N VAL A 239 -20.54 6.45 6.20
CA VAL A 239 -19.27 6.86 5.59
C VAL A 239 -18.89 8.27 6.04
N THR A 240 -19.83 9.23 5.99
CA THR A 240 -19.60 10.61 6.41
C THR A 240 -19.20 10.70 7.89
N LYS A 241 -19.94 10.04 8.81
CA LYS A 241 -19.61 10.02 10.25
C LYS A 241 -18.20 9.47 10.52
N VAL A 242 -17.85 8.37 9.86
CA VAL A 242 -16.49 7.78 9.98
C VAL A 242 -15.42 8.74 9.48
N THR A 243 -15.64 9.32 8.30
CA THR A 243 -14.67 10.25 7.68
C THR A 243 -14.45 11.48 8.55
N GLU A 244 -15.51 12.09 9.06
CA GLU A 244 -15.41 13.25 9.96
C GLU A 244 -14.66 12.94 11.24
N ALA A 245 -14.91 11.78 11.86
CA ALA A 245 -14.19 11.36 13.07
C ALA A 245 -12.68 11.18 12.80
N ILE A 246 -12.33 10.58 11.65
CA ILE A 246 -10.94 10.41 11.24
C ILE A 246 -10.28 11.75 10.93
N ILE A 247 -10.97 12.66 10.23
CA ILE A 247 -10.47 14.02 9.96
C ILE A 247 -10.18 14.76 11.27
N ARG A 248 -11.10 14.72 12.25
CA ARG A 248 -10.89 15.32 13.58
C ARG A 248 -9.65 14.79 14.27
N SER A 249 -9.41 13.48 14.19
CA SER A 249 -8.23 12.83 14.77
C SER A 249 -6.94 13.23 14.05
N LYS A 250 -6.92 13.17 12.72
CA LYS A 250 -5.74 13.50 11.89
C LYS A 250 -5.40 15.00 11.93
N ALA A 251 -6.39 15.86 12.13
CA ALA A 251 -6.17 17.30 12.34
C ALA A 251 -5.53 17.61 13.72
N GLY A 252 -5.42 16.62 14.62
CA GLY A 252 -4.83 16.79 15.96
C GLY A 252 -5.75 17.48 16.96
N ILE A 253 -7.05 17.52 16.69
CA ILE A 253 -8.07 18.10 17.60
C ILE A 253 -8.46 17.05 18.66
N LYS A 254 -8.44 15.77 18.31
CA LYS A 254 -8.71 14.66 19.22
C LYS A 254 -7.52 14.42 20.16
N ASP A 255 -7.78 13.83 21.32
CA ASP A 255 -6.76 13.40 22.27
C ASP A 255 -5.74 12.45 21.62
N PRO A 256 -4.45 12.80 21.55
CA PRO A 256 -3.43 12.02 20.88
C PRO A 256 -3.08 10.70 21.58
N THR A 257 -3.60 10.47 22.78
CA THR A 257 -3.39 9.21 23.53
C THR A 257 -4.35 8.11 23.09
N LYS A 258 -5.46 8.45 22.43
CA LYS A 258 -6.50 7.52 21.99
C LYS A 258 -6.26 6.99 20.57
N PRO A 259 -6.91 5.88 20.16
CA PRO A 259 -6.94 5.40 18.79
C PRO A 259 -7.40 6.48 17.79
N ILE A 260 -7.03 6.36 16.50
CA ILE A 260 -7.47 7.29 15.43
C ILE A 260 -8.98 7.40 15.40
N GLY A 261 -9.68 6.27 15.50
CA GLY A 261 -11.13 6.19 15.55
C GLY A 261 -11.61 4.95 16.26
N SER A 262 -12.76 5.03 16.90
CA SER A 262 -13.44 3.92 17.58
C SER A 262 -14.92 3.91 17.23
N PHE A 263 -15.36 2.86 16.52
CA PHE A 263 -16.67 2.79 15.90
C PHE A 263 -17.41 1.53 16.28
N LEU A 264 -18.72 1.65 16.50
CA LEU A 264 -19.62 0.51 16.61
C LEU A 264 -20.59 0.52 15.41
N PHE A 265 -20.50 -0.51 14.56
CA PHE A 265 -21.32 -0.70 13.38
C PHE A 265 -22.47 -1.64 13.69
N LEU A 266 -23.69 -1.12 13.63
CA LEU A 266 -24.92 -1.84 13.88
C LEU A 266 -25.68 -2.10 12.59
N GLY A 267 -26.37 -3.20 12.51
CA GLY A 267 -27.25 -3.50 11.39
C GLY A 267 -27.25 -4.95 10.95
N PRO A 268 -28.12 -5.31 10.01
CA PRO A 268 -28.27 -6.68 9.54
C PRO A 268 -27.00 -7.21 8.86
N THR A 269 -26.95 -8.50 8.63
CA THR A 269 -25.82 -9.13 7.95
C THR A 269 -25.80 -8.73 6.48
N GLY A 270 -24.59 -8.54 5.90
CA GLY A 270 -24.41 -8.32 4.47
C GLY A 270 -24.74 -6.90 3.96
N VAL A 271 -24.82 -5.90 4.83
CA VAL A 271 -25.10 -4.49 4.47
C VAL A 271 -23.83 -3.65 4.24
N GLY A 272 -22.62 -4.24 4.38
CA GLY A 272 -21.37 -3.56 4.09
C GLY A 272 -20.50 -3.21 5.30
N LYS A 273 -20.84 -3.62 6.54
CA LYS A 273 -20.05 -3.33 7.77
C LYS A 273 -18.57 -3.71 7.63
N THR A 274 -18.31 -4.95 7.24
CA THR A 274 -16.94 -5.47 7.05
C THR A 274 -16.28 -4.85 5.81
N GLU A 275 -17.04 -4.50 4.78
CA GLU A 275 -16.52 -3.86 3.58
C GLU A 275 -16.03 -2.44 3.86
N LEU A 276 -16.74 -1.66 4.70
CA LEU A 276 -16.27 -0.36 5.14
C LEU A 276 -14.96 -0.47 5.94
N ALA A 277 -14.82 -1.48 6.79
CA ALA A 277 -13.57 -1.72 7.51
C ALA A 277 -12.39 -2.01 6.56
N LYS A 278 -12.61 -2.79 5.50
CA LYS A 278 -11.62 -3.10 4.47
C LYS A 278 -11.28 -1.87 3.63
N ALA A 279 -12.30 -1.11 3.22
CA ALA A 279 -12.09 0.13 2.48
C ALA A 279 -11.28 1.16 3.28
N LEU A 280 -11.50 1.25 4.60
CA LEU A 280 -10.71 2.09 5.50
C LEU A 280 -9.25 1.63 5.60
N ALA A 281 -9.01 0.31 5.71
CA ALA A 281 -7.66 -0.23 5.75
C ALA A 281 -6.90 0.10 4.45
N GLU A 282 -7.54 -0.09 3.29
CA GLU A 282 -6.95 0.25 1.99
C GLU A 282 -6.69 1.74 1.83
N SER A 283 -7.65 2.60 2.17
CA SER A 283 -7.55 4.05 1.95
C SER A 283 -6.55 4.73 2.89
N LEU A 284 -6.45 4.29 4.15
CA LEU A 284 -5.61 4.94 5.16
C LEU A 284 -4.27 4.26 5.38
N PHE A 285 -4.21 2.94 5.19
CA PHE A 285 -3.04 2.12 5.45
C PHE A 285 -2.52 1.40 4.20
N ASP A 286 -3.01 1.81 3.01
CA ASP A 286 -2.52 1.45 1.69
C ASP A 286 -2.71 -0.01 1.25
N ASP A 287 -3.17 -0.88 2.15
CA ASP A 287 -3.43 -2.28 1.88
C ASP A 287 -4.63 -2.80 2.68
N GLU A 288 -5.55 -3.48 2.00
CA GLU A 288 -6.69 -4.18 2.62
C GLU A 288 -6.24 -5.24 3.65
N SER A 289 -5.04 -5.80 3.50
CA SER A 289 -4.45 -6.76 4.45
C SER A 289 -4.05 -6.15 5.78
N ASN A 290 -4.01 -4.80 5.89
CA ASN A 290 -3.77 -4.09 7.14
C ASN A 290 -5.02 -4.03 8.04
N ILE A 291 -5.71 -5.17 8.10
CA ILE A 291 -6.83 -5.41 8.99
C ILE A 291 -6.52 -6.59 9.93
N VAL A 292 -6.74 -6.38 11.22
CA VAL A 292 -6.68 -7.42 12.26
C VAL A 292 -8.11 -7.78 12.59
N ARG A 293 -8.58 -8.93 12.12
CA ARG A 293 -9.95 -9.38 12.36
C ARG A 293 -10.00 -10.41 13.47
N LEU A 294 -10.86 -10.17 14.46
CA LEU A 294 -11.12 -11.04 15.61
C LEU A 294 -12.63 -11.32 15.66
N ASP A 295 -13.00 -12.60 15.54
CA ASP A 295 -14.38 -13.05 15.66
C ASP A 295 -14.70 -13.27 17.13
N MET A 296 -15.61 -12.48 17.67
CA MET A 296 -15.95 -12.53 19.10
C MET A 296 -16.74 -13.77 19.51
N SER A 297 -17.24 -14.54 18.55
CA SER A 297 -17.81 -15.87 18.84
C SER A 297 -16.78 -16.88 19.39
N GLU A 298 -15.48 -16.65 19.13
CA GLU A 298 -14.39 -17.44 19.71
C GLU A 298 -14.03 -17.02 21.16
N TYR A 299 -14.58 -15.90 21.65
CA TYR A 299 -14.27 -15.29 22.94
C TYR A 299 -15.48 -15.22 23.88
N MET A 300 -16.36 -16.21 23.79
CA MET A 300 -17.58 -16.32 24.63
C MET A 300 -17.27 -16.73 26.06
N GLU A 301 -16.16 -17.39 26.29
CA GLU A 301 -15.80 -17.93 27.59
C GLU A 301 -14.70 -17.10 28.27
N LYS A 302 -14.72 -17.05 29.61
CA LYS A 302 -13.81 -16.23 30.40
C LYS A 302 -12.32 -16.52 30.14
N TYR A 303 -11.94 -17.79 29.97
CA TYR A 303 -10.54 -18.13 29.68
C TYR A 303 -10.09 -17.69 28.29
N SER A 304 -11.00 -17.51 27.35
CA SER A 304 -10.67 -17.05 26.00
C SER A 304 -10.14 -15.62 25.98
N VAL A 305 -10.44 -14.78 27.00
CA VAL A 305 -9.93 -13.42 27.12
C VAL A 305 -8.39 -13.41 27.23
N SER A 306 -7.81 -14.43 27.90
CA SER A 306 -6.35 -14.55 27.98
C SER A 306 -5.69 -14.78 26.61
N ARG A 307 -6.41 -15.30 25.61
CA ARG A 307 -5.92 -15.44 24.24
C ARG A 307 -5.76 -14.08 23.55
N LEU A 308 -6.50 -13.04 23.96
CA LEU A 308 -6.37 -11.70 23.38
C LEU A 308 -5.07 -11.00 23.82
N ILE A 309 -4.73 -11.09 25.10
CA ILE A 309 -3.61 -10.35 25.72
C ILE A 309 -2.42 -11.24 26.09
N GLY A 310 -2.58 -12.56 25.97
CA GLY A 310 -1.59 -13.57 26.36
C GLY A 310 -1.93 -14.30 27.66
N ALA A 311 -1.48 -15.55 27.77
CA ALA A 311 -1.67 -16.35 28.96
C ALA A 311 -0.74 -15.88 30.10
N PRO A 312 -1.17 -15.93 31.38
CA PRO A 312 -0.31 -15.62 32.52
C PRO A 312 0.91 -16.57 32.61
N PRO A 313 2.00 -16.16 33.29
CA PRO A 313 3.17 -17.00 33.48
C PRO A 313 2.81 -18.37 34.09
N GLY A 314 3.34 -19.43 33.50
CA GLY A 314 3.10 -20.81 33.93
C GLY A 314 1.88 -21.52 33.29
N TYR A 315 1.13 -20.82 32.44
CA TYR A 315 0.04 -21.44 31.64
C TYR A 315 0.49 -21.76 30.23
N VAL A 316 -0.15 -22.75 29.61
CA VAL A 316 0.08 -23.15 28.22
C VAL A 316 -0.25 -21.95 27.31
N GLY A 317 0.65 -21.63 26.36
CA GLY A 317 0.50 -20.50 25.44
C GLY A 317 1.11 -19.18 25.93
N TYR A 318 1.84 -19.15 27.05
CA TYR A 318 2.54 -17.95 27.55
C TYR A 318 3.54 -17.39 26.52
N ASP A 319 4.32 -18.26 25.88
CA ASP A 319 5.35 -17.87 24.91
C ASP A 319 4.78 -17.39 23.57
N GLU A 320 3.53 -17.76 23.24
CA GLU A 320 2.87 -17.39 21.98
C GLU A 320 2.41 -15.92 21.97
N GLY A 321 2.26 -15.31 23.16
CA GLY A 321 1.69 -13.96 23.32
C GLY A 321 0.19 -13.90 23.04
N GLY A 322 -0.40 -12.71 23.15
CA GLY A 322 -1.83 -12.51 22.86
C GLY A 322 -2.12 -12.27 21.39
N GLN A 323 -3.19 -12.84 20.87
CA GLN A 323 -3.58 -12.69 19.46
C GLN A 323 -3.78 -11.24 19.05
N LEU A 324 -4.47 -10.45 19.89
CA LEU A 324 -4.68 -9.01 19.64
C LEU A 324 -3.36 -8.24 19.80
N THR A 325 -2.65 -8.46 20.90
CA THR A 325 -1.43 -7.70 21.22
C THR A 325 -0.30 -7.98 20.23
N GLU A 326 -0.08 -9.23 19.84
CA GLU A 326 0.94 -9.57 18.84
C GLU A 326 0.56 -9.07 17.43
N ALA A 327 -0.73 -9.18 17.05
CA ALA A 327 -1.17 -8.69 15.73
C ALA A 327 -0.97 -7.17 15.59
N VAL A 328 -1.35 -6.39 16.62
CA VAL A 328 -1.17 -4.92 16.59
C VAL A 328 0.30 -4.53 16.75
N ARG A 329 1.08 -5.26 17.54
CA ARG A 329 2.52 -5.03 17.64
C ARG A 329 3.22 -5.19 16.29
N ARG A 330 2.81 -6.18 15.49
CA ARG A 330 3.33 -6.41 14.14
C ARG A 330 2.79 -5.43 13.11
N LYS A 331 1.53 -4.98 13.26
CA LYS A 331 0.87 -4.04 12.36
C LYS A 331 0.30 -2.84 13.16
N PRO A 332 1.15 -1.90 13.59
CA PRO A 332 0.71 -0.78 14.42
C PRO A 332 -0.19 0.21 13.68
N TYR A 333 -0.14 0.23 12.35
CA TYR A 333 -1.03 1.00 11.48
C TYR A 333 -2.02 0.05 10.82
N SER A 334 -3.13 -0.21 11.51
CA SER A 334 -4.13 -1.18 11.04
C SER A 334 -5.53 -0.84 11.52
N VAL A 335 -6.52 -1.44 10.85
CA VAL A 335 -7.89 -1.50 11.33
C VAL A 335 -8.03 -2.75 12.18
N VAL A 336 -8.45 -2.61 13.43
CA VAL A 336 -8.76 -3.73 14.32
C VAL A 336 -10.28 -3.93 14.33
N LEU A 337 -10.72 -5.01 13.72
CA LEU A 337 -12.14 -5.36 13.56
C LEU A 337 -12.52 -6.46 14.55
N PHE A 338 -13.38 -6.13 15.50
CA PHE A 338 -14.04 -7.06 16.38
C PHE A 338 -15.42 -7.39 15.80
N ASP A 339 -15.58 -8.60 15.27
CA ASP A 339 -16.80 -9.02 14.61
C ASP A 339 -17.74 -9.69 15.63
N GLU A 340 -19.05 -9.37 15.58
CA GLU A 340 -20.11 -9.90 16.44
C GLU A 340 -19.84 -9.69 17.95
N VAL A 341 -19.54 -8.43 18.34
CA VAL A 341 -19.13 -8.09 19.72
C VAL A 341 -20.16 -8.45 20.78
N GLU A 342 -21.44 -8.57 20.42
CA GLU A 342 -22.50 -9.00 21.31
C GLU A 342 -22.32 -10.43 21.86
N LYS A 343 -21.49 -11.24 21.20
CA LYS A 343 -21.19 -12.63 21.63
C LYS A 343 -20.04 -12.71 22.62
N ALA A 344 -19.25 -11.64 22.77
CA ALA A 344 -18.06 -11.63 23.60
C ALA A 344 -18.37 -11.78 25.09
N HIS A 345 -17.49 -12.47 25.82
CA HIS A 345 -17.55 -12.48 27.29
C HIS A 345 -17.40 -11.06 27.86
N PRO A 346 -18.10 -10.68 28.93
CA PRO A 346 -18.02 -9.35 29.53
C PRO A 346 -16.60 -8.85 29.85
N ASP A 347 -15.66 -9.73 30.17
CA ASP A 347 -14.28 -9.36 30.46
C ASP A 347 -13.52 -8.85 29.22
N VAL A 348 -13.95 -9.18 28.00
CA VAL A 348 -13.40 -8.61 26.75
C VAL A 348 -13.59 -7.10 26.73
N PHE A 349 -14.75 -6.60 27.19
CA PHE A 349 -15.02 -5.16 27.23
C PHE A 349 -14.11 -4.42 28.20
N ASN A 350 -13.64 -5.07 29.28
CA ASN A 350 -12.66 -4.47 30.19
C ASN A 350 -11.30 -4.23 29.46
N VAL A 351 -10.90 -5.17 28.59
CA VAL A 351 -9.71 -5.02 27.73
C VAL A 351 -9.92 -3.90 26.71
N LEU A 352 -11.09 -3.86 26.06
CA LEU A 352 -11.42 -2.82 25.10
C LEU A 352 -11.48 -1.42 25.73
N LEU A 353 -12.04 -1.30 26.95
CA LEU A 353 -12.06 -0.04 27.68
C LEU A 353 -10.64 0.53 27.88
N GLN A 354 -9.67 -0.32 28.20
CA GLN A 354 -8.27 0.11 28.34
C GLN A 354 -7.71 0.64 27.00
N VAL A 355 -8.03 -0.03 25.87
CA VAL A 355 -7.63 0.45 24.54
C VAL A 355 -8.26 1.81 24.23
N LEU A 356 -9.57 1.95 24.51
CA LEU A 356 -10.33 3.15 24.16
C LEU A 356 -9.96 4.37 25.02
N ASP A 357 -9.55 4.15 26.28
CA ASP A 357 -9.17 5.23 27.20
C ASP A 357 -7.69 5.60 27.06
N ASP A 358 -6.79 4.62 27.16
CA ASP A 358 -5.34 4.83 27.24
C ASP A 358 -4.62 4.66 25.88
N GLY A 359 -5.29 4.12 24.85
CA GLY A 359 -4.71 3.79 23.55
C GLY A 359 -3.57 2.79 23.62
N ARG A 360 -3.50 1.98 24.70
CA ARG A 360 -2.45 0.97 24.92
C ARG A 360 -2.94 -0.16 25.80
N ILE A 361 -2.32 -1.33 25.65
CA ILE A 361 -2.52 -2.49 26.53
C ILE A 361 -1.17 -3.03 26.96
N THR A 362 -1.05 -3.51 28.18
CA THR A 362 0.10 -4.30 28.63
C THR A 362 -0.24 -5.78 28.46
N ASP A 363 0.57 -6.51 27.69
CA ASP A 363 0.40 -7.94 27.50
C ASP A 363 0.84 -8.76 28.73
N SER A 364 0.61 -10.07 28.71
CA SER A 364 0.99 -10.97 29.79
C SER A 364 2.50 -11.07 30.04
N GLN A 365 3.33 -10.64 29.08
CA GLN A 365 4.79 -10.60 29.19
C GLN A 365 5.30 -9.25 29.70
N GLY A 366 4.41 -8.33 30.08
CA GLY A 366 4.76 -6.99 30.58
C GLY A 366 5.12 -5.99 29.49
N ARG A 367 4.92 -6.33 28.19
CA ARG A 367 5.19 -5.40 27.07
C ARG A 367 3.97 -4.52 26.83
N THR A 368 4.19 -3.23 26.66
CA THR A 368 3.13 -2.28 26.30
C THR A 368 2.96 -2.24 24.78
N VAL A 369 1.74 -2.54 24.32
CA VAL A 369 1.35 -2.46 22.90
C VAL A 369 0.54 -1.18 22.68
N ASP A 370 0.93 -0.40 21.68
CA ASP A 370 0.35 0.91 21.36
C ASP A 370 -0.72 0.78 20.27
N PHE A 371 -1.92 1.31 20.53
CA PHE A 371 -3.08 1.32 19.64
C PHE A 371 -3.39 2.72 19.07
N LYS A 372 -2.56 3.73 19.34
CA LYS A 372 -2.83 5.13 18.93
C LYS A 372 -2.91 5.33 17.43
N ASN A 373 -2.26 4.47 16.66
CA ASN A 373 -2.27 4.51 15.21
C ASN A 373 -3.27 3.51 14.59
N THR A 374 -4.13 2.89 15.40
CA THR A 374 -5.15 1.96 14.93
C THR A 374 -6.52 2.61 14.83
N ILE A 375 -7.39 2.00 14.03
CA ILE A 375 -8.82 2.28 14.00
C ILE A 375 -9.53 1.06 14.58
N ILE A 376 -10.31 1.27 15.62
CA ILE A 376 -11.07 0.20 16.28
C ILE A 376 -12.48 0.17 15.69
N ILE A 377 -12.87 -0.95 15.11
CA ILE A 377 -14.21 -1.17 14.58
C ILE A 377 -14.81 -2.40 15.26
N MET A 378 -15.99 -2.24 15.76
CA MET A 378 -16.78 -3.32 16.33
C MET A 378 -18.04 -3.48 15.50
N THR A 379 -18.40 -4.71 15.14
CA THR A 379 -19.67 -4.97 14.44
C THR A 379 -20.64 -5.68 15.36
N SER A 380 -21.92 -5.39 15.23
CA SER A 380 -22.98 -6.08 15.96
C SER A 380 -24.23 -6.18 15.10
N ASN A 381 -25.01 -7.22 15.36
CA ASN A 381 -26.32 -7.45 14.76
C ASN A 381 -27.47 -7.10 15.73
N ILE A 382 -27.18 -6.49 16.88
CA ILE A 382 -28.18 -6.01 17.84
C ILE A 382 -29.10 -5.02 17.14
N GLY A 383 -30.39 -5.12 17.38
CA GLY A 383 -31.39 -4.22 16.81
C GLY A 383 -31.66 -4.38 15.32
N SER A 384 -31.09 -5.40 14.65
CA SER A 384 -31.27 -5.61 13.21
C SER A 384 -32.72 -5.76 12.78
N SER A 385 -33.58 -6.37 13.60
CA SER A 385 -35.03 -6.49 13.32
C SER A 385 -35.70 -5.14 13.24
N TYR A 386 -35.41 -4.22 14.16
CA TYR A 386 -35.97 -2.87 14.13
C TYR A 386 -35.50 -2.08 12.90
N LEU A 387 -34.25 -2.27 12.47
CA LEU A 387 -33.74 -1.61 11.27
C LEU A 387 -34.34 -2.18 9.99
N LEU A 388 -34.67 -3.47 9.93
CA LEU A 388 -35.33 -4.08 8.77
C LEU A 388 -36.78 -3.62 8.61
N GLU A 389 -37.51 -3.44 9.72
CA GLU A 389 -38.93 -3.05 9.72
C GLU A 389 -39.11 -1.51 9.76
N GLY A 390 -38.12 -0.78 10.27
CA GLY A 390 -38.21 0.65 10.56
C GLY A 390 -37.62 1.56 9.48
N ILE A 391 -37.76 1.21 8.18
CA ILE A 391 -37.28 2.04 7.07
C ILE A 391 -38.44 2.80 6.44
N ASN A 392 -38.21 4.08 6.16
CA ASN A 392 -39.10 4.91 5.36
C ASN A 392 -38.98 4.59 3.85
N PRO A 393 -39.98 4.95 3.02
CA PRO A 393 -39.89 4.77 1.55
C PRO A 393 -38.70 5.49 0.90
N ASP A 394 -38.17 6.54 1.53
CA ASP A 394 -36.99 7.29 1.10
C ASP A 394 -35.64 6.64 1.51
N GLY A 395 -35.71 5.50 2.19
CA GLY A 395 -34.52 4.78 2.69
C GLY A 395 -33.91 5.32 3.99
N SER A 396 -34.55 6.31 4.65
CA SER A 396 -34.15 6.78 5.97
C SER A 396 -34.66 5.86 7.09
N ILE A 397 -33.93 5.81 8.22
CA ILE A 397 -34.35 5.07 9.41
C ILE A 397 -35.42 5.90 10.16
N LYS A 398 -36.49 5.25 10.57
CA LYS A 398 -37.51 5.90 11.41
C LYS A 398 -36.96 6.20 12.80
N PRO A 399 -37.28 7.37 13.40
CA PRO A 399 -36.81 7.73 14.75
C PRO A 399 -37.16 6.68 15.81
N GLU A 400 -38.34 6.06 15.71
CA GLU A 400 -38.76 5.02 16.65
C GLU A 400 -37.91 3.76 16.56
N ALA A 401 -37.44 3.41 15.36
CA ALA A 401 -36.52 2.29 15.15
C ALA A 401 -35.12 2.59 15.72
N GLU A 402 -34.65 3.82 15.53
CA GLU A 402 -33.39 4.27 16.10
C GLU A 402 -33.41 4.23 17.63
N GLU A 403 -34.46 4.73 18.26
CA GLU A 403 -34.65 4.68 19.70
C GLU A 403 -34.73 3.25 20.23
N ALA A 404 -35.39 2.33 19.53
CA ALA A 404 -35.48 0.92 19.91
C ALA A 404 -34.10 0.25 19.83
N VAL A 405 -33.32 0.49 18.78
CA VAL A 405 -31.96 -0.03 18.66
C VAL A 405 -31.06 0.51 19.78
N MET A 406 -31.14 1.82 20.07
CA MET A 406 -30.37 2.41 21.18
C MET A 406 -30.81 1.88 22.54
N GLY A 407 -32.07 1.52 22.72
CA GLY A 407 -32.60 0.86 23.90
C GLY A 407 -31.97 -0.53 24.10
N ASP A 408 -31.95 -1.33 23.04
CA ASP A 408 -31.31 -2.67 23.07
C ASP A 408 -29.81 -2.59 23.32
N LEU A 409 -29.12 -1.63 22.76
CA LEU A 409 -27.70 -1.40 23.02
C LEU A 409 -27.41 -1.13 24.49
N LYS A 410 -28.20 -0.25 25.13
CA LYS A 410 -28.05 0.09 26.56
C LYS A 410 -28.32 -1.10 27.47
N ASN A 411 -29.12 -2.07 27.02
CA ASN A 411 -29.38 -3.31 27.75
C ASN A 411 -28.21 -4.31 27.64
N HIS A 412 -27.48 -4.30 26.50
CA HIS A 412 -26.37 -5.24 26.24
C HIS A 412 -25.01 -4.70 26.69
N PHE A 413 -24.75 -3.42 26.48
CA PHE A 413 -23.47 -2.81 26.76
C PHE A 413 -23.55 -1.82 27.93
N ARG A 414 -22.53 -1.79 28.76
CA ARG A 414 -22.46 -0.83 29.85
C ARG A 414 -22.39 0.59 29.29
N PRO A 415 -23.06 1.57 29.90
CA PRO A 415 -23.04 2.97 29.45
C PRO A 415 -21.61 3.54 29.35
N GLU A 416 -20.73 3.14 30.27
CA GLU A 416 -19.33 3.56 30.24
C GLU A 416 -18.60 3.14 28.98
N PHE A 417 -18.93 1.97 28.40
CA PHE A 417 -18.34 1.48 27.16
C PHE A 417 -18.86 2.29 25.95
N LEU A 418 -20.17 2.47 25.86
CA LEU A 418 -20.78 3.22 24.75
C LEU A 418 -20.31 4.69 24.71
N ASN A 419 -20.06 5.30 25.87
CA ASN A 419 -19.58 6.69 25.97
C ASN A 419 -18.10 6.86 25.57
N ARG A 420 -17.35 5.79 25.39
CA ARG A 420 -15.94 5.82 24.94
C ARG A 420 -15.80 5.74 23.43
N LEU A 421 -16.88 5.36 22.74
CA LEU A 421 -16.89 5.28 21.28
C LEU A 421 -16.98 6.68 20.66
N ASP A 422 -16.28 6.87 19.55
CA ASP A 422 -16.38 8.13 18.81
C ASP A 422 -17.73 8.24 18.12
N GLU A 423 -18.18 7.14 17.47
CA GLU A 423 -19.48 7.13 16.78
C GLU A 423 -20.12 5.73 16.83
N ILE A 424 -21.45 5.70 16.95
CA ILE A 424 -22.29 4.53 16.76
C ILE A 424 -23.00 4.70 15.42
N ILE A 425 -22.80 3.77 14.49
CA ILE A 425 -23.25 3.88 13.11
C ILE A 425 -24.24 2.78 12.80
N MET A 426 -25.45 3.18 12.41
CA MET A 426 -26.50 2.27 12.01
C MET A 426 -26.47 2.08 10.50
N PHE A 427 -26.20 0.86 10.06
CA PHE A 427 -26.20 0.47 8.65
C PHE A 427 -27.61 0.18 8.18
N LYS A 428 -28.02 0.87 7.13
CA LYS A 428 -29.33 0.72 6.50
C LYS A 428 -29.39 -0.57 5.69
N PRO A 429 -30.53 -1.26 5.63
CA PRO A 429 -30.76 -2.30 4.65
C PRO A 429 -30.57 -1.79 3.23
N LEU A 430 -30.08 -2.67 2.35
CA LEU A 430 -29.78 -2.29 0.96
C LEU A 430 -31.06 -2.23 0.11
N THR A 431 -31.18 -1.21 -0.72
CA THR A 431 -32.25 -1.06 -1.73
C THR A 431 -31.89 -1.84 -3.00
N LYS A 432 -32.87 -2.03 -3.91
CA LYS A 432 -32.62 -2.68 -5.20
C LYS A 432 -31.57 -1.92 -6.04
N ASP A 433 -31.60 -0.59 -6.01
CA ASP A 433 -30.61 0.25 -6.72
C ASP A 433 -29.20 0.05 -6.15
N ASN A 434 -29.09 -0.03 -4.83
CA ASN A 434 -27.83 -0.33 -4.16
C ASN A 434 -27.29 -1.69 -4.58
N ILE A 435 -28.16 -2.70 -4.71
CA ILE A 435 -27.77 -4.04 -5.15
C ILE A 435 -27.27 -4.02 -6.60
N SER A 436 -27.94 -3.28 -7.51
CA SER A 436 -27.48 -3.13 -8.90
C SER A 436 -26.06 -2.53 -8.97
N ASN A 437 -25.79 -1.51 -8.15
CA ASN A 437 -24.45 -0.91 -8.06
C ASN A 437 -23.42 -1.87 -7.47
N ILE A 438 -23.79 -2.69 -6.49
CA ILE A 438 -22.90 -3.74 -5.94
C ILE A 438 -22.58 -4.79 -6.99
N ILE A 439 -23.54 -5.18 -7.85
CA ILE A 439 -23.27 -6.11 -8.98
C ILE A 439 -22.22 -5.51 -9.90
N ASN A 440 -22.32 -4.21 -10.24
CA ASN A 440 -21.30 -3.57 -11.09
C ASN A 440 -19.91 -3.62 -10.44
N LEU A 441 -19.80 -3.40 -9.13
CA LEU A 441 -18.52 -3.53 -8.42
C LEU A 441 -17.98 -4.96 -8.42
N LEU A 442 -18.84 -5.97 -8.23
CA LEU A 442 -18.45 -7.38 -8.29
C LEU A 442 -17.95 -7.77 -9.68
N VAL A 443 -18.61 -7.29 -10.73
CA VAL A 443 -18.18 -7.53 -12.13
C VAL A 443 -16.87 -6.81 -12.42
N ALA A 444 -16.70 -5.56 -11.98
CA ALA A 444 -15.46 -4.82 -12.12
C ALA A 444 -14.27 -5.53 -11.45
N ASP A 445 -14.51 -6.20 -10.30
CA ASP A 445 -13.48 -7.00 -9.63
C ASP A 445 -13.11 -8.27 -10.42
N VAL A 446 -14.08 -8.88 -11.09
CA VAL A 446 -13.82 -10.00 -12.04
C VAL A 446 -13.02 -9.48 -13.24
N ASN A 447 -13.39 -8.34 -13.81
CA ASN A 447 -12.73 -7.73 -14.96
C ASN A 447 -11.25 -7.40 -14.68
N LYS A 448 -10.92 -6.92 -13.47
CA LYS A 448 -9.51 -6.76 -13.07
C LYS A 448 -8.70 -8.05 -13.18
N ARG A 449 -9.31 -9.20 -12.86
CA ARG A 449 -8.66 -10.54 -12.98
C ARG A 449 -8.57 -11.03 -14.42
N LEU A 450 -9.43 -10.53 -15.30
CA LEU A 450 -9.44 -10.87 -16.72
C LEU A 450 -8.57 -9.92 -17.57
N ALA A 451 -8.09 -8.83 -17.00
CA ALA A 451 -7.30 -7.81 -17.70
C ALA A 451 -6.05 -8.39 -18.37
N ASP A 452 -5.36 -9.35 -17.73
CA ASP A 452 -4.19 -10.04 -18.30
C ASP A 452 -4.52 -10.84 -19.59
N LYS A 453 -5.81 -11.14 -19.80
CA LYS A 453 -6.30 -11.84 -21.00
C LYS A 453 -6.94 -10.89 -22.01
N GLU A 454 -6.94 -9.59 -21.71
CA GLU A 454 -7.61 -8.54 -22.50
C GLU A 454 -9.11 -8.79 -22.73
N LEU A 455 -9.77 -9.46 -21.77
CA LEU A 455 -11.20 -9.77 -21.80
C LEU A 455 -11.96 -8.95 -20.76
N GLU A 456 -13.21 -8.61 -21.07
CA GLU A 456 -14.09 -7.89 -20.16
C GLU A 456 -15.50 -8.51 -20.14
N ILE A 457 -16.09 -8.64 -18.95
CA ILE A 457 -17.48 -9.08 -18.78
C ILE A 457 -18.38 -7.85 -18.77
N VAL A 458 -19.40 -7.87 -19.62
CA VAL A 458 -20.44 -6.86 -19.72
C VAL A 458 -21.79 -7.52 -19.45
N LEU A 459 -22.54 -6.96 -18.47
CA LEU A 459 -23.91 -7.41 -18.18
C LEU A 459 -24.91 -6.54 -18.90
N THR A 460 -25.91 -7.15 -19.55
CA THR A 460 -27.09 -6.41 -20.03
C THR A 460 -27.99 -6.02 -18.85
N ASP A 461 -28.84 -5.00 -19.02
CA ASP A 461 -29.75 -4.55 -17.96
C ASP A 461 -30.73 -5.66 -17.56
N ALA A 462 -31.22 -6.44 -18.52
CA ALA A 462 -32.07 -7.61 -18.26
C ALA A 462 -31.35 -8.69 -17.42
N ALA A 463 -30.05 -8.91 -17.67
CA ALA A 463 -29.24 -9.83 -16.87
C ALA A 463 -29.01 -9.30 -15.45
N LYS A 464 -28.79 -7.98 -15.30
CA LYS A 464 -28.64 -7.34 -13.97
C LYS A 464 -29.91 -7.47 -13.13
N ASP A 465 -31.07 -7.14 -13.72
CA ASP A 465 -32.37 -7.23 -13.03
C ASP A 465 -32.64 -8.67 -12.59
N PHE A 466 -32.37 -9.66 -13.47
CA PHE A 466 -32.49 -11.06 -13.12
C PHE A 466 -31.56 -11.50 -11.99
N ILE A 467 -30.32 -10.98 -11.93
CA ILE A 467 -29.38 -11.26 -10.86
C ILE A 467 -29.87 -10.61 -9.54
N VAL A 468 -30.41 -9.38 -9.60
CA VAL A 468 -31.01 -8.72 -8.43
C VAL A 468 -32.16 -9.54 -7.85
N GLU A 469 -33.09 -10.01 -8.70
CA GLU A 469 -34.24 -10.77 -8.23
C GLU A 469 -33.90 -12.13 -7.63
N ASN A 470 -32.90 -12.82 -8.17
CA ASN A 470 -32.56 -14.18 -7.75
C ASN A 470 -31.36 -14.27 -6.79
N GLY A 471 -30.56 -13.23 -6.71
CA GLY A 471 -29.33 -13.20 -5.89
C GLY A 471 -29.45 -12.40 -4.60
N PHE A 472 -30.50 -11.60 -4.42
CA PHE A 472 -30.71 -10.76 -3.24
C PHE A 472 -31.73 -11.36 -2.26
N ASP A 473 -31.39 -11.32 -0.99
CA ASP A 473 -32.29 -11.65 0.12
C ASP A 473 -32.24 -10.53 1.15
N PRO A 474 -33.37 -9.88 1.48
CA PRO A 474 -33.40 -8.78 2.45
C PRO A 474 -32.84 -9.10 3.82
N MET A 475 -32.93 -10.36 4.28
CA MET A 475 -32.40 -10.79 5.58
C MET A 475 -30.89 -10.98 5.57
N TYR A 476 -30.32 -11.44 4.44
CA TYR A 476 -28.89 -11.76 4.31
C TYR A 476 -28.10 -10.72 3.52
N GLY A 477 -28.77 -9.69 3.00
CA GLY A 477 -28.16 -8.58 2.28
C GLY A 477 -27.44 -9.00 1.00
N ALA A 478 -26.27 -8.42 0.76
CA ALA A 478 -25.45 -8.72 -0.43
C ALA A 478 -24.60 -10.01 -0.32
N ARG A 479 -24.60 -10.73 0.81
CA ARG A 479 -23.79 -11.93 0.97
C ARG A 479 -24.17 -13.09 0.02
N PRO A 480 -25.48 -13.40 -0.21
CA PRO A 480 -25.89 -14.38 -1.22
C PRO A 480 -25.55 -13.94 -2.64
N LEU A 481 -25.62 -12.63 -2.92
CA LEU A 481 -25.37 -12.04 -4.24
C LEU A 481 -23.97 -12.39 -4.77
N LYS A 482 -22.94 -12.24 -3.96
CA LYS A 482 -21.57 -12.58 -4.35
C LYS A 482 -21.44 -14.04 -4.78
N ARG A 483 -22.06 -14.95 -4.05
CA ARG A 483 -22.08 -16.38 -4.39
C ARG A 483 -22.88 -16.65 -5.67
N TYR A 484 -23.97 -15.92 -5.86
CA TYR A 484 -24.81 -16.04 -7.05
C TYR A 484 -24.05 -15.59 -8.29
N VAL A 485 -23.40 -14.42 -8.28
CA VAL A 485 -22.55 -13.90 -9.36
C VAL A 485 -21.43 -14.91 -9.67
N GLN A 486 -20.74 -15.41 -8.66
CA GLN A 486 -19.68 -16.39 -8.85
C GLN A 486 -20.18 -17.68 -9.51
N LYS A 487 -21.30 -18.21 -9.04
CA LYS A 487 -21.87 -19.47 -9.55
C LYS A 487 -22.44 -19.33 -10.95
N THR A 488 -22.97 -18.17 -11.30
CA THR A 488 -23.62 -17.93 -12.59
C THR A 488 -22.70 -17.20 -13.56
N VAL A 489 -22.38 -15.93 -13.31
CA VAL A 489 -21.62 -15.06 -14.23
C VAL A 489 -20.21 -15.57 -14.45
N GLU A 490 -19.41 -15.79 -13.37
CA GLU A 490 -18.03 -16.27 -13.51
C GLU A 490 -17.99 -17.65 -14.15
N THR A 491 -18.94 -18.54 -13.83
CA THR A 491 -18.99 -19.90 -14.42
C THR A 491 -19.33 -19.86 -15.90
N LEU A 492 -20.25 -18.99 -16.33
CA LEU A 492 -20.60 -18.83 -17.74
C LEU A 492 -19.42 -18.24 -18.54
N ALA A 493 -18.78 -17.21 -17.99
CA ALA A 493 -17.57 -16.62 -18.59
C ALA A 493 -16.44 -17.66 -18.72
N ALA A 494 -16.18 -18.43 -17.67
CA ALA A 494 -15.16 -19.47 -17.67
C ALA A 494 -15.43 -20.56 -18.71
N LYS A 495 -16.69 -21.00 -18.88
CA LYS A 495 -17.07 -21.96 -19.92
C LYS A 495 -16.83 -21.42 -21.32
N LEU A 496 -17.15 -20.15 -21.59
CA LEU A 496 -16.92 -19.50 -22.87
C LEU A 496 -15.43 -19.41 -23.21
N ILE A 497 -14.61 -19.03 -22.24
CA ILE A 497 -13.15 -18.95 -22.38
C ILE A 497 -12.56 -20.35 -22.67
N LEU A 498 -12.95 -21.37 -21.89
CA LEU A 498 -12.44 -22.74 -22.06
C LEU A 498 -12.90 -23.42 -23.35
N ALA A 499 -14.05 -23.03 -23.88
CA ALA A 499 -14.54 -23.52 -25.18
C ALA A 499 -13.75 -22.97 -26.38
N GLY A 500 -12.87 -21.98 -26.15
CA GLY A 500 -12.07 -21.36 -27.24
C GLY A 500 -12.89 -20.50 -28.21
N ASN A 501 -14.10 -20.12 -27.84
CA ASN A 501 -15.02 -19.35 -28.69
C ASN A 501 -14.95 -17.85 -28.45
N ILE A 502 -13.79 -17.35 -28.01
CA ILE A 502 -13.53 -15.94 -27.72
C ILE A 502 -12.10 -15.58 -28.10
N ASN A 503 -11.92 -14.45 -28.75
CA ASN A 503 -10.59 -13.92 -29.09
C ASN A 503 -10.11 -12.91 -28.05
N THR A 504 -8.81 -12.72 -28.00
CA THR A 504 -8.18 -11.65 -27.20
C THR A 504 -8.72 -10.29 -27.68
N GLY A 505 -9.19 -9.48 -26.75
CA GLY A 505 -9.81 -8.17 -27.05
C GLY A 505 -11.34 -8.21 -27.22
N ASP A 506 -11.99 -9.38 -27.15
CA ASP A 506 -13.46 -9.49 -27.18
C ASP A 506 -14.07 -9.26 -25.78
N ASP A 507 -15.33 -8.81 -25.78
CA ASP A 507 -16.14 -8.70 -24.55
C ASP A 507 -16.99 -9.96 -24.33
N ILE A 508 -17.14 -10.39 -23.09
CA ILE A 508 -18.05 -11.46 -22.66
C ILE A 508 -19.37 -10.83 -22.28
N VAL A 509 -20.33 -10.82 -23.16
CA VAL A 509 -21.67 -10.29 -22.90
C VAL A 509 -22.53 -11.37 -22.24
N ILE A 510 -22.96 -11.07 -20.99
CA ILE A 510 -23.95 -11.90 -20.28
C ILE A 510 -25.34 -11.30 -20.48
N ASP A 511 -26.23 -12.11 -21.02
CA ASP A 511 -27.58 -11.69 -21.36
C ASP A 511 -28.62 -12.68 -20.81
N LEU A 512 -29.88 -12.24 -20.73
CA LEU A 512 -31.02 -13.07 -20.34
C LEU A 512 -31.77 -13.56 -21.58
N VAL A 513 -31.69 -14.88 -21.86
CA VAL A 513 -32.39 -15.52 -22.97
C VAL A 513 -33.26 -16.64 -22.42
N ASP A 514 -34.54 -16.63 -22.74
CA ASP A 514 -35.53 -17.65 -22.30
C ASP A 514 -35.52 -17.90 -20.76
N GLY A 515 -35.36 -16.81 -19.97
CA GLY A 515 -35.34 -16.91 -18.51
C GLY A 515 -34.06 -17.52 -17.92
N LYS A 516 -32.99 -17.64 -18.70
CA LYS A 516 -31.67 -18.12 -18.23
C LYS A 516 -30.58 -17.18 -18.67
N LEU A 517 -29.57 -17.03 -17.80
CA LEU A 517 -28.37 -16.27 -18.14
C LEU A 517 -27.53 -17.07 -19.15
N THR A 518 -27.10 -16.39 -20.20
CA THR A 518 -26.25 -16.93 -21.26
C THR A 518 -25.05 -16.02 -21.50
N ALA A 519 -23.92 -16.59 -21.90
CA ALA A 519 -22.72 -15.85 -22.25
C ALA A 519 -22.45 -15.95 -23.76
N ARG A 520 -22.11 -14.83 -24.39
CA ARG A 520 -21.66 -14.76 -25.76
C ARG A 520 -20.44 -13.88 -25.92
N ALA A 521 -19.58 -14.19 -26.88
CA ALA A 521 -18.52 -13.29 -27.28
C ALA A 521 -19.07 -12.16 -28.15
N ALA A 522 -18.60 -10.95 -27.96
CA ALA A 522 -18.87 -9.81 -28.80
C ALA A 522 -17.57 -9.04 -29.05
N ALA A 523 -17.31 -8.64 -30.29
CA ALA A 523 -16.16 -7.79 -30.58
C ALA A 523 -16.32 -6.47 -29.82
N ARG A 524 -15.26 -6.03 -29.12
CA ARG A 524 -15.26 -4.76 -28.39
C ARG A 524 -15.48 -3.62 -29.34
N ALA A 525 -16.51 -2.79 -29.13
CA ALA A 525 -16.72 -1.59 -29.89
C ALA A 525 -15.53 -0.64 -29.62
N VAL A 526 -14.74 -0.39 -30.66
CA VAL A 526 -13.68 0.65 -30.56
C VAL A 526 -14.42 1.99 -30.47
N GLU A 527 -14.45 2.56 -29.27
CA GLU A 527 -14.89 3.96 -29.09
C GLU A 527 -13.90 4.83 -29.86
N GLY A 528 -14.40 5.50 -30.93
CA GLY A 528 -13.67 6.40 -31.79
C GLY A 528 -13.44 7.78 -31.16
#